data_76cfb74e10a74ac92496590332c679af
#
_entry.id   76cfb74e10a74ac92496590332c679af
#
_cell.length_a   1.000
_cell.length_b   1.000
_cell.length_c   1.000
_cell.angle_alpha   90.00
_cell.angle_beta   90.00
_cell.angle_gamma   90.00
#
_symmetry.space_group_name_H-M   'P 1'
#
loop_
_entity.id
_entity.type
_entity.pdbx_description
1 polymer ?
#
loop_
_entity_poly.entity_id
_entity_poly.type
_entity_poly.pdbx_seq_one_letter_code
_entity_poly.pdbx_strand_id
1 'polypeptide(L)'
;KLITEQKNKYIKQIIDSNSVSIHLRQDKFDLNDGFTNYKKLSLDFIKKNIEHTKKGIEHFDKVLNKPVYFLWSNKYEGLREYFPSNKFIFVDSNQNKSPAYDLYLISLCKNFILSPSTLHYWGAYFSKIKDKICLAPNNNFNISGYYGFSNNKDIKADWWTEI
;
A
#
# COMPACT_ATOMS: atom_id res chain seq x y z
N LYS A 1 -18.27 8.56 -19.92
CA LYS A 1 -17.87 9.96 -19.62
C LYS A 1 -17.46 10.12 -18.17
N LEU A 2 -18.32 9.81 -17.18
CA LEU A 2 -18.04 9.90 -15.73
C LEU A 2 -16.81 9.07 -15.30
N ILE A 3 -16.63 7.86 -15.81
CA ILE A 3 -15.49 6.97 -15.50
C ILE A 3 -14.16 7.57 -15.97
N THR A 4 -14.16 8.23 -17.12
CA THR A 4 -12.97 8.88 -17.69
C THR A 4 -12.58 10.14 -16.88
N GLU A 5 -13.57 10.90 -16.43
CA GLU A 5 -13.35 12.08 -15.59
C GLU A 5 -12.79 11.73 -14.21
N GLN A 6 -13.31 10.67 -13.58
CA GLN A 6 -12.83 10.20 -12.29
C GLN A 6 -11.42 9.61 -12.37
N LYS A 7 -11.07 8.89 -13.44
CA LYS A 7 -9.71 8.43 -13.73
C LYS A 7 -8.74 9.60 -13.84
N ASN A 8 -9.08 10.59 -14.63
CA ASN A 8 -8.24 11.79 -14.81
C ASN A 8 -8.05 12.57 -13.50
N LYS A 9 -9.05 12.55 -12.60
CA LYS A 9 -8.96 13.19 -11.29
C LYS A 9 -7.86 12.57 -10.43
N TYR A 10 -7.79 11.24 -10.29
CA TYR A 10 -6.74 10.60 -9.48
C TYR A 10 -5.35 10.84 -10.06
N ILE A 11 -5.19 10.71 -11.37
CA ILE A 11 -3.92 10.97 -12.05
C ILE A 11 -3.43 12.39 -11.72
N LYS A 12 -4.31 13.40 -11.90
CA LYS A 12 -3.97 14.79 -11.62
C LYS A 12 -3.60 14.99 -10.15
N GLN A 13 -4.40 14.48 -9.22
CA GLN A 13 -4.13 14.61 -7.78
C GLN A 13 -2.79 13.97 -7.37
N ILE A 14 -2.44 12.80 -7.93
CA ILE A 14 -1.18 12.12 -7.66
C ILE A 14 0.00 12.95 -8.17
N ILE A 15 -0.06 13.43 -9.41
CA ILE A 15 1.03 14.16 -10.05
C ILE A 15 1.25 15.53 -9.38
N ASP A 16 0.18 16.23 -9.05
CA ASP A 16 0.22 17.61 -8.52
C ASP A 16 0.55 17.67 -7.01
N SER A 17 0.63 16.54 -6.31
CA SER A 17 0.90 16.48 -4.87
C SER A 17 2.24 15.85 -4.53
N ASN A 18 2.67 15.96 -3.27
CA ASN A 18 3.70 15.10 -2.68
C ASN A 18 3.08 13.75 -2.32
N SER A 19 2.77 12.99 -3.36
CA SER A 19 2.02 11.75 -3.28
C SER A 19 2.79 10.63 -2.62
N VAL A 20 2.14 9.96 -1.67
CA VAL A 20 2.63 8.75 -1.00
C VAL A 20 1.62 7.63 -1.23
N SER A 21 2.07 6.52 -1.79
CA SER A 21 1.25 5.33 -2.01
C SER A 21 1.19 4.46 -0.76
N ILE A 22 -0.01 4.03 -0.39
CA ILE A 22 -0.30 3.04 0.66
C ILE A 22 -1.19 1.95 0.06
N HIS A 23 -0.87 0.68 0.32
CA HIS A 23 -1.73 -0.44 -0.07
C HIS A 23 -1.96 -1.36 1.12
N LEU A 24 -3.22 -1.51 1.52
CA LEU A 24 -3.63 -2.35 2.65
C LEU A 24 -4.61 -3.43 2.19
N ARG A 25 -4.15 -4.67 2.17
CA ARG A 25 -5.00 -5.81 1.88
C ARG A 25 -5.58 -6.37 3.18
N GLN A 26 -6.91 -6.56 3.22
CA GLN A 26 -7.62 -7.00 4.42
C GLN A 26 -8.11 -8.46 4.39
N ASP A 27 -8.10 -9.12 3.24
CA ASP A 27 -8.70 -10.45 3.04
C ASP A 27 -7.68 -11.56 2.73
N LYS A 28 -6.40 -11.35 3.00
CA LYS A 28 -5.36 -12.24 2.50
C LYS A 28 -5.46 -13.69 3.01
N PHE A 29 -6.07 -13.89 4.15
CA PHE A 29 -6.22 -15.19 4.79
C PHE A 29 -7.68 -15.66 4.91
N ASP A 30 -8.58 -15.10 4.11
CA ASP A 30 -10.00 -15.48 4.13
C ASP A 30 -10.28 -16.83 3.43
N LEU A 31 -9.27 -17.45 2.81
CA LEU A 31 -9.38 -18.79 2.24
C LEU A 31 -9.24 -19.83 3.34
N ASN A 32 -10.37 -20.44 3.70
CA ASN A 32 -10.41 -21.53 4.69
C ASN A 32 -9.96 -22.83 4.04
N ASP A 33 -8.75 -23.28 4.35
CA ASP A 33 -8.23 -24.60 3.94
C ASP A 33 -8.42 -25.68 5.02
N GLY A 34 -9.08 -25.35 6.11
CA GLY A 34 -9.39 -26.26 7.21
C GLY A 34 -8.23 -26.54 8.18
N PHE A 35 -7.03 -26.04 7.94
CA PHE A 35 -5.84 -26.40 8.71
C PHE A 35 -5.29 -25.34 9.66
N THR A 36 -5.68 -24.08 9.50
CA THR A 36 -5.09 -22.97 10.26
C THR A 36 -6.14 -22.00 10.80
N ASN A 37 -5.81 -21.32 11.90
CA ASN A 37 -6.65 -20.27 12.46
C ASN A 37 -6.51 -18.97 11.62
N TYR A 38 -7.03 -18.97 10.39
CA TYR A 38 -6.92 -17.88 9.43
C TYR A 38 -7.46 -16.55 9.96
N LYS A 39 -8.53 -16.58 10.75
CA LYS A 39 -9.10 -15.35 11.32
C LYS A 39 -8.10 -14.62 12.21
N LYS A 40 -7.35 -15.36 13.03
CA LYS A 40 -6.32 -14.78 13.90
C LYS A 40 -5.14 -14.27 13.07
N LEU A 41 -4.69 -15.03 12.07
CA LEU A 41 -3.60 -14.62 11.17
C LEU A 41 -3.97 -13.37 10.37
N SER A 42 -5.22 -13.28 9.88
CA SER A 42 -5.71 -12.09 9.18
C SER A 42 -5.69 -10.87 10.08
N LEU A 43 -6.17 -10.98 11.32
CA LEU A 43 -6.17 -9.87 12.27
C LEU A 43 -4.77 -9.40 12.63
N ASP A 44 -3.86 -10.33 12.93
CA ASP A 44 -2.47 -10.01 13.25
C ASP A 44 -1.76 -9.35 12.05
N PHE A 45 -2.03 -9.84 10.86
CA PHE A 45 -1.50 -9.27 9.63
C PHE A 45 -2.00 -7.85 9.37
N ILE A 46 -3.31 -7.62 9.48
CA ILE A 46 -3.92 -6.29 9.30
C ILE A 46 -3.34 -5.32 10.34
N LYS A 47 -3.26 -5.73 11.62
CA LYS A 47 -2.70 -4.92 12.70
C LYS A 47 -1.26 -4.49 12.40
N LYS A 48 -0.39 -5.44 12.03
CA LYS A 48 1.00 -5.16 11.68
C LYS A 48 1.13 -4.22 10.48
N ASN A 49 0.28 -4.40 9.44
CA ASN A 49 0.24 -3.50 8.30
C ASN A 49 -0.15 -2.08 8.68
N ILE A 50 -1.15 -1.92 9.55
CA ILE A 50 -1.58 -0.61 10.03
C ILE A 50 -0.48 0.05 10.86
N GLU A 51 0.18 -0.69 11.76
CA GLU A 51 1.28 -0.19 12.58
C GLU A 51 2.46 0.25 11.71
N HIS A 52 2.87 -0.56 10.74
CA HIS A 52 3.90 -0.20 9.77
C HIS A 52 3.51 1.04 8.95
N THR A 53 2.29 1.08 8.46
CA THR A 53 1.78 2.23 7.70
C THR A 53 1.82 3.50 8.54
N LYS A 54 1.44 3.47 9.82
CA LYS A 54 1.51 4.62 10.71
C LYS A 54 2.94 5.12 10.91
N LYS A 55 3.91 4.21 11.09
CA LYS A 55 5.34 4.60 11.15
C LYS A 55 5.81 5.28 9.87
N GLY A 56 5.41 4.75 8.71
CA GLY A 56 5.72 5.36 7.42
C GLY A 56 5.10 6.75 7.26
N ILE A 57 3.87 6.94 7.72
CA ILE A 57 3.18 8.24 7.73
C ILE A 57 3.94 9.23 8.62
N GLU A 58 4.31 8.82 9.84
CA GLU A 58 5.11 9.65 10.75
C GLU A 58 6.45 10.07 10.14
N HIS A 59 7.10 9.17 9.40
CA HIS A 59 8.32 9.50 8.66
C HIS A 59 8.06 10.55 7.59
N PHE A 60 7.08 10.32 6.70
CA PHE A 60 6.81 11.23 5.61
C PHE A 60 6.23 12.58 6.06
N ASP A 61 5.47 12.63 7.14
CA ASP A 61 4.99 13.88 7.74
C ASP A 61 6.15 14.78 8.24
N LYS A 62 7.31 14.17 8.57
CA LYS A 62 8.52 14.92 9.00
C LYS A 62 9.37 15.40 7.81
N VAL A 63 9.43 14.61 6.73
CA VAL A 63 10.39 14.87 5.64
C VAL A 63 9.75 15.50 4.39
N LEU A 64 8.43 15.37 4.20
CA LEU A 64 7.73 15.92 3.05
C LEU A 64 6.88 17.13 3.44
N ASN A 65 6.87 18.14 2.57
CA ASN A 65 5.96 19.27 2.72
C ASN A 65 4.54 18.89 2.27
N LYS A 66 3.59 18.86 3.21
CA LYS A 66 2.17 18.54 2.94
C LYS A 66 1.97 17.26 2.12
N PRO A 67 2.39 16.10 2.61
CA PRO A 67 2.19 14.84 1.91
C PRO A 67 0.69 14.55 1.75
N VAL A 68 0.35 13.93 0.61
CA VAL A 68 -1.00 13.40 0.33
C VAL A 68 -0.89 11.90 0.17
N TYR A 69 -1.64 11.17 0.98
CA TYR A 69 -1.59 9.71 1.02
C TYR A 69 -2.71 9.13 0.18
N PHE A 70 -2.35 8.36 -0.83
CA PHE A 70 -3.27 7.60 -1.67
C PHE A 70 -3.33 6.17 -1.18
N LEU A 71 -4.51 5.74 -0.73
CA LEU A 71 -4.70 4.46 -0.10
C LEU A 71 -5.54 3.53 -0.98
N TRP A 72 -4.97 2.39 -1.34
CA TRP A 72 -5.62 1.28 -2.03
C TRP A 72 -5.92 0.16 -1.05
N SER A 73 -7.09 -0.43 -1.17
CA SER A 73 -7.50 -1.62 -0.42
C SER A 73 -8.53 -2.41 -1.21
N ASN A 74 -8.60 -3.69 -0.96
CA ASN A 74 -9.69 -4.54 -1.43
C ASN A 74 -10.99 -4.35 -0.61
N LYS A 75 -10.89 -3.83 0.62
CA LYS A 75 -12.01 -3.44 1.49
C LYS A 75 -11.64 -2.15 2.21
N TYR A 76 -12.54 -1.18 2.26
CA TYR A 76 -12.31 0.10 2.96
C TYR A 76 -13.00 0.19 4.32
N GLU A 77 -13.83 -0.79 4.63
CA GLU A 77 -14.53 -0.86 5.92
C GLU A 77 -13.52 -0.86 7.08
N GLY A 78 -13.77 -0.02 8.07
CA GLY A 78 -12.88 0.17 9.22
C GLY A 78 -11.58 0.96 8.95
N LEU A 79 -11.09 1.04 7.70
CA LEU A 79 -9.83 1.77 7.43
C LEU A 79 -9.95 3.28 7.64
N ARG A 80 -11.14 3.86 7.44
CA ARG A 80 -11.36 5.30 7.66
C ARG A 80 -11.22 5.71 9.12
N GLU A 81 -11.41 4.79 10.05
CA GLU A 81 -11.19 5.02 11.48
C GLU A 81 -9.70 5.15 11.82
N TYR A 82 -8.85 4.40 11.10
CA TYR A 82 -7.39 4.47 11.28
C TYR A 82 -6.76 5.66 10.55
N PHE A 83 -7.40 6.15 9.49
CA PHE A 83 -6.91 7.22 8.62
C PHE A 83 -7.97 8.31 8.39
N PRO A 84 -8.35 9.05 9.45
CA PRO A 84 -9.52 9.93 9.41
C PRO A 84 -9.29 11.31 8.75
N SER A 85 -8.05 11.66 8.46
CA SER A 85 -7.69 13.00 7.98
C SER A 85 -7.99 13.18 6.49
N ASN A 86 -8.23 14.44 6.08
CA ASN A 86 -8.42 14.82 4.67
C ASN A 86 -7.15 14.68 3.81
N LYS A 87 -5.98 14.43 4.43
CA LYS A 87 -4.75 14.11 3.71
C LYS A 87 -4.74 12.68 3.13
N PHE A 88 -5.75 11.85 3.48
CA PHE A 88 -5.91 10.50 2.93
C PHE A 88 -6.97 10.46 1.84
N ILE A 89 -6.57 10.00 0.66
CA ILE A 89 -7.46 9.77 -0.48
C ILE A 89 -7.61 8.25 -0.65
N PHE A 90 -8.79 7.75 -0.35
CA PHE A 90 -9.15 6.36 -0.60
C PHE A 90 -9.44 6.20 -2.08
N VAL A 91 -8.57 5.46 -2.77
CA VAL A 91 -8.65 5.30 -4.23
C VAL A 91 -9.66 4.21 -4.57
N ASP A 92 -10.86 4.61 -4.91
CA ASP A 92 -11.90 3.71 -5.40
C ASP A 92 -11.78 3.53 -6.92
N SER A 93 -10.83 2.70 -7.31
CA SER A 93 -10.60 2.32 -8.71
C SER A 93 -11.40 1.07 -9.13
N ASN A 94 -12.03 0.39 -8.17
CA ASN A 94 -12.73 -0.89 -8.35
C ASN A 94 -13.91 -0.84 -9.31
N GLN A 95 -14.39 0.33 -9.71
CA GLN A 95 -15.43 0.47 -10.74
C GLN A 95 -15.05 -0.21 -12.06
N ASN A 96 -13.75 -0.47 -12.31
CA ASN A 96 -13.28 -1.14 -13.53
C ASN A 96 -12.71 -2.55 -13.31
N LYS A 97 -12.67 -3.04 -12.08
CA LYS A 97 -12.17 -4.39 -11.72
C LYS A 97 -10.80 -4.76 -12.32
N SER A 98 -9.97 -3.78 -12.69
CA SER A 98 -8.68 -4.02 -13.33
C SER A 98 -7.51 -3.69 -12.40
N PRO A 99 -6.78 -4.70 -11.91
CA PRO A 99 -5.55 -4.49 -11.14
C PRO A 99 -4.48 -3.69 -11.90
N ALA A 100 -4.49 -3.75 -13.23
CA ALA A 100 -3.55 -3.02 -14.08
C ALA A 100 -3.73 -1.49 -13.95
N TYR A 101 -4.96 -1.01 -13.73
CA TYR A 101 -5.18 0.41 -13.53
C TYR A 101 -4.70 0.87 -12.14
N ASP A 102 -4.89 0.05 -11.10
CA ASP A 102 -4.32 0.32 -9.77
C ASP A 102 -2.79 0.34 -9.83
N LEU A 103 -2.20 -0.64 -10.50
CA LEU A 103 -0.75 -0.69 -10.73
C LEU A 103 -0.24 0.59 -11.40
N TYR A 104 -0.94 1.05 -12.44
CA TYR A 104 -0.61 2.29 -13.13
C TYR A 104 -0.68 3.50 -12.21
N LEU A 105 -1.77 3.69 -11.45
CA LEU A 105 -1.90 4.81 -10.51
C LEU A 105 -0.85 4.78 -9.41
N ILE A 106 -0.57 3.60 -8.85
CA ILE A 106 0.48 3.40 -7.85
C ILE A 106 1.84 3.83 -8.43
N SER A 107 2.14 3.45 -9.69
CA SER A 107 3.40 3.80 -10.34
C SER A 107 3.61 5.29 -10.60
N LEU A 108 2.54 6.09 -10.57
CA LEU A 108 2.61 7.56 -10.68
C LEU A 108 2.96 8.23 -9.36
N CYS A 109 2.83 7.55 -8.23
CA CYS A 109 3.15 8.11 -6.92
C CYS A 109 4.65 8.41 -6.78
N LYS A 110 4.95 9.43 -5.98
CA LYS A 110 6.32 9.92 -5.76
C LYS A 110 7.05 9.16 -4.66
N ASN A 111 6.31 8.67 -3.66
CA ASN A 111 6.86 7.95 -2.51
C ASN A 111 5.94 6.77 -2.13
N PHE A 112 6.46 5.83 -1.34
CA PHE A 112 5.78 4.57 -1.07
C PHE A 112 5.97 4.12 0.38
N ILE A 113 4.87 3.75 1.04
CA ILE A 113 4.88 2.94 2.26
C ILE A 113 4.51 1.53 1.82
N LEU A 114 5.52 0.71 1.54
CA LEU A 114 5.34 -0.61 0.95
C LEU A 114 4.70 -1.56 1.96
N SER A 115 3.74 -2.32 1.48
CA SER A 115 3.12 -3.42 2.20
C SER A 115 3.53 -4.76 1.58
N PRO A 116 3.30 -5.88 2.26
CA PRO A 116 3.50 -7.21 1.69
C PRO A 116 2.51 -7.52 0.57
N SER A 117 2.69 -6.89 -0.58
CA SER A 117 1.85 -6.99 -1.77
C SER A 117 2.68 -6.90 -3.04
N THR A 118 2.59 -7.91 -3.90
CA THR A 118 3.27 -7.92 -5.20
C THR A 118 2.79 -6.77 -6.09
N LEU A 119 1.50 -6.42 -6.04
CA LEU A 119 0.96 -5.26 -6.76
C LEU A 119 1.66 -3.96 -6.34
N HIS A 120 1.81 -3.75 -5.03
CA HIS A 120 2.44 -2.54 -4.50
C HIS A 120 3.94 -2.50 -4.80
N TYR A 121 4.62 -3.64 -4.67
CA TYR A 121 6.02 -3.81 -5.08
C TYR A 121 6.24 -3.35 -6.52
N TRP A 122 5.48 -3.93 -7.46
CA TRP A 122 5.61 -3.62 -8.88
C TRP A 122 5.22 -2.18 -9.20
N GLY A 123 4.22 -1.62 -8.50
CA GLY A 123 3.87 -0.21 -8.64
C GLY A 123 5.04 0.71 -8.29
N ALA A 124 5.73 0.47 -7.17
CA ALA A 124 6.91 1.22 -6.78
C ALA A 124 8.10 0.99 -7.73
N TYR A 125 8.28 -0.25 -8.22
CA TYR A 125 9.33 -0.59 -9.17
C TYR A 125 9.15 0.15 -10.51
N PHE A 126 7.92 0.22 -11.04
CA PHE A 126 7.62 0.90 -12.29
C PHE A 126 7.57 2.43 -12.19
N SER A 127 7.55 2.98 -10.99
CA SER A 127 7.63 4.42 -10.81
C SER A 127 8.95 4.96 -11.38
N LYS A 128 8.84 5.96 -12.24
CA LYS A 128 9.99 6.63 -12.90
C LYS A 128 10.57 7.77 -12.07
N ILE A 129 10.08 8.01 -10.88
CA ILE A 129 10.61 9.01 -9.96
C ILE A 129 11.99 8.56 -9.47
N LYS A 130 13.02 9.38 -9.72
CA LYS A 130 14.41 9.03 -9.39
C LYS A 130 14.68 9.04 -7.89
N ASP A 131 14.20 10.08 -7.21
CA ASP A 131 14.45 10.33 -5.78
C ASP A 131 13.30 9.83 -4.90
N LYS A 132 12.60 8.77 -5.33
CA LYS A 132 11.52 8.18 -4.57
C LYS A 132 12.02 7.53 -3.30
N ILE A 133 11.29 7.75 -2.20
CA ILE A 133 11.53 7.07 -0.94
C ILE A 133 10.55 5.90 -0.85
N CYS A 134 11.09 4.70 -0.61
CA CYS A 134 10.30 3.48 -0.44
C CYS A 134 10.58 2.90 0.95
N LEU A 135 9.61 3.05 1.85
CA LEU A 135 9.67 2.50 3.20
C LEU A 135 9.09 1.10 3.18
N ALA A 136 9.90 0.11 3.49
CA ALA A 136 9.52 -1.30 3.49
C ALA A 136 9.38 -1.85 4.92
N PRO A 137 8.50 -2.84 5.13
CA PRO A 137 8.42 -3.51 6.42
C PRO A 137 9.70 -4.28 6.71
N ASN A 138 10.17 -4.20 7.94
CA ASN A 138 11.35 -4.94 8.40
C ASN A 138 11.08 -6.45 8.58
N ASN A 139 12.12 -7.23 8.90
CA ASN A 139 12.03 -8.68 9.07
C ASN A 139 11.03 -9.14 10.15
N ASN A 140 10.67 -8.28 11.12
CA ASN A 140 9.66 -8.59 12.13
C ASN A 140 8.24 -8.69 11.56
N PHE A 141 8.06 -8.30 10.31
CA PHE A 141 6.82 -8.49 9.56
C PHE A 141 6.63 -9.92 9.05
N ASN A 142 7.62 -10.80 9.28
CA ASN A 142 7.57 -12.18 8.84
C ASN A 142 6.51 -12.95 9.62
N ILE A 143 5.30 -12.99 9.05
CA ILE A 143 4.32 -14.00 9.41
C ILE A 143 4.73 -15.22 8.63
N SER A 144 5.20 -16.26 9.34
CA SER A 144 5.64 -17.50 8.71
C SER A 144 4.60 -18.01 7.71
N GLY A 145 5.03 -18.30 6.50
CA GLY A 145 4.15 -18.74 5.40
C GLY A 145 3.47 -17.62 4.61
N TYR A 146 3.67 -16.35 4.96
CA TYR A 146 3.00 -15.21 4.30
C TYR A 146 3.29 -15.13 2.79
N TYR A 147 4.52 -15.38 2.40
CA TYR A 147 4.93 -15.37 0.99
C TYR A 147 5.14 -16.77 0.40
N GLY A 148 5.00 -17.82 1.20
CA GLY A 148 5.42 -19.17 0.79
C GLY A 148 6.94 -19.34 0.65
N PHE A 149 7.72 -18.30 1.03
CA PHE A 149 9.17 -18.30 0.98
C PHE A 149 9.77 -18.39 2.39
N SER A 150 10.84 -19.16 2.54
CA SER A 150 11.54 -19.35 3.80
C SER A 150 12.37 -18.13 4.23
N ASN A 151 12.65 -17.20 3.32
CA ASN A 151 13.35 -15.97 3.62
C ASN A 151 12.83 -14.81 2.75
N ASN A 152 12.90 -13.57 3.28
CA ASN A 152 12.47 -12.36 2.59
C ASN A 152 13.61 -11.68 1.83
N LYS A 153 14.82 -12.26 1.78
CA LYS A 153 15.99 -11.62 1.16
C LYS A 153 15.80 -11.37 -0.31
N ASP A 154 15.12 -12.30 -1.00
CA ASP A 154 14.93 -12.25 -2.45
C ASP A 154 13.80 -11.29 -2.88
N ILE A 155 13.03 -10.76 -1.92
CA ILE A 155 11.91 -9.84 -2.19
C ILE A 155 12.32 -8.40 -1.95
N LYS A 156 13.40 -8.18 -1.22
CA LYS A 156 13.89 -6.86 -0.84
C LYS A 156 14.70 -6.25 -1.98
N ALA A 157 14.31 -5.05 -2.40
CA ALA A 157 15.12 -4.28 -3.32
C ALA A 157 16.15 -3.43 -2.54
N ASP A 158 17.37 -3.28 -3.10
CA ASP A 158 18.47 -2.55 -2.45
C ASP A 158 18.17 -1.07 -2.18
N TRP A 159 17.20 -0.52 -2.91
CA TRP A 159 16.76 0.88 -2.78
C TRP A 159 15.61 1.11 -1.78
N TRP A 160 15.25 0.09 -1.00
CA TRP A 160 14.25 0.22 0.06
C TRP A 160 14.88 0.58 1.40
N THR A 161 14.17 1.40 2.17
CA THR A 161 14.47 1.66 3.58
C THR A 161 13.54 0.86 4.47
N GLU A 162 14.09 0.00 5.32
CA GLU A 162 13.29 -0.74 6.32
C GLU A 162 12.94 0.14 7.51
N ILE A 163 11.69 0.05 7.99
CA ILE A 163 11.18 0.77 9.16
C ILE A 163 10.36 -0.12 10.10
#